data_8059d5c9889c711712dfd07ac2d0fddb
#
_entry.id   8059d5c9889c711712dfd07ac2d0fddb
#
_cell.length_a   1.000
_cell.length_b   1.000
_cell.length_c   1.000
_cell.angle_alpha   90.00
_cell.angle_beta   90.00
_cell.angle_gamma   90.00
#
_symmetry.space_group_name_H-M   'P 1'
#
loop_
_entity.id
_entity.type
_entity.pdbx_description
1 polymer ?
#
loop_
_entity_poly.entity_id
_entity_poly.type
_entity_poly.pdbx_seq_one_letter_code
_entity_poly.pdbx_strand_id
1 'polypeptide(L)'
;MVIVLVVDSFKDTSNGTSMTAFRFFEALKKRGHVMRVVAPHVDNLGSEEEGYYNLKERYIPLVTEISHKQHILFAKPDEKILRKAFKGADMIHTYLPFLLEKTAVKIAREMQVPYIGSFHLQPEHISYNMKLGQFSWFNMMLFSWFKSSHYRYIHHIHCPSKFIVEELEKYNYGGKKYAISNGFDPMFKCEHPQKSLFDTTPFKIAMVGRYSNEKNQSVLIKAVALSRYKQDIVLLLKGKGPDEKKIKLLAQKLGVKTEFGFVNSNELLEILKTCTLYAHTANVESEAIACLEAISVGIVPVIANSPLSATRQFALDERSLFEPNNAKDLSAKIDWWLENKLERERMQNEYAKSALNYTLENSVIQIEKVYEEAIRDFKNNPNLFKTLS
;
A
#
# COMPACT_ATOMS: atom_id res chain seq x y z
N MET A 1 -4.96 12.66 22.24
CA MET A 1 -3.49 12.80 22.06
C MET A 1 -3.21 13.84 20.99
N VAL A 2 -2.05 14.49 21.05
CA VAL A 2 -1.49 15.27 19.94
C VAL A 2 -0.53 14.37 19.17
N ILE A 3 -0.89 14.03 17.93
CA ILE A 3 -0.17 13.07 17.08
C ILE A 3 0.41 13.79 15.88
N VAL A 4 1.70 13.57 15.59
CA VAL A 4 2.37 14.17 14.43
C VAL A 4 2.76 13.08 13.46
N LEU A 5 2.21 13.14 12.23
CA LEU A 5 2.64 12.28 11.13
C LEU A 5 3.79 12.95 10.37
N VAL A 6 4.84 12.20 10.08
CA VAL A 6 5.99 12.67 9.30
C VAL A 6 6.11 11.79 8.06
N VAL A 7 5.96 12.37 6.88
CA VAL A 7 5.92 11.63 5.62
C VAL A 7 6.43 12.48 4.45
N ASP A 8 7.17 11.86 3.52
CA ASP A 8 7.72 12.54 2.34
C ASP A 8 6.65 12.93 1.29
N SER A 9 5.44 12.39 1.36
CA SER A 9 4.32 12.73 0.49
C SER A 9 3.00 12.55 1.23
N PHE A 10 2.08 13.52 1.10
CA PHE A 10 0.80 13.51 1.81
C PHE A 10 -0.35 13.85 0.85
N LYS A 11 -1.42 13.02 0.85
CA LYS A 11 -2.61 13.16 0.00
C LYS A 11 -2.34 13.05 -1.52
N ASP A 12 -1.25 12.39 -1.90
CA ASP A 12 -1.02 12.04 -3.31
C ASP A 12 -1.76 10.74 -3.66
N THR A 13 -2.80 10.85 -4.47
CA THR A 13 -3.69 9.73 -4.85
C THR A 13 -2.98 8.64 -5.68
N SER A 14 -1.81 8.94 -6.24
CA SER A 14 -1.00 7.98 -7.00
C SER A 14 -0.02 7.18 -6.14
N ASN A 15 0.11 7.52 -4.84
CA ASN A 15 1.05 6.92 -3.90
C ASN A 15 0.31 6.30 -2.71
N GLY A 16 0.37 4.96 -2.58
CA GLY A 16 -0.34 4.22 -1.53
C GLY A 16 0.06 4.63 -0.10
N THR A 17 1.35 4.87 0.17
CA THR A 17 1.83 5.32 1.49
C THR A 17 1.31 6.70 1.83
N SER A 18 1.31 7.61 0.86
CA SER A 18 0.75 8.97 0.99
C SER A 18 -0.73 8.94 1.34
N MET A 19 -1.51 8.13 0.64
CA MET A 19 -2.94 7.97 0.90
C MET A 19 -3.21 7.26 2.22
N THR A 20 -2.38 6.31 2.63
CA THR A 20 -2.48 5.69 3.96
C THR A 20 -2.27 6.74 5.06
N ALA A 21 -1.22 7.55 4.97
CA ALA A 21 -0.98 8.62 5.94
C ALA A 21 -2.17 9.60 6.02
N PHE A 22 -2.72 9.98 4.88
CA PHE A 22 -3.89 10.87 4.81
C PHE A 22 -5.14 10.23 5.43
N ARG A 23 -5.44 8.97 5.11
CA ARG A 23 -6.60 8.25 5.66
C ARG A 23 -6.48 8.08 7.19
N PHE A 24 -5.30 7.75 7.70
CA PHE A 24 -5.04 7.66 9.14
C PHE A 24 -5.17 9.04 9.81
N PHE A 25 -4.65 10.10 9.19
CA PHE A 25 -4.79 11.47 9.69
C PHE A 25 -6.26 11.84 9.87
N GLU A 26 -7.08 11.67 8.84
CA GLU A 26 -8.51 12.00 8.88
C GLU A 26 -9.28 11.12 9.87
N ALA A 27 -8.98 9.82 9.92
CA ALA A 27 -9.67 8.90 10.81
C ALA A 27 -9.33 9.16 12.29
N LEU A 28 -8.06 9.40 12.62
CA LEU A 28 -7.64 9.75 13.97
C LEU A 28 -8.20 11.12 14.41
N LYS A 29 -8.25 12.09 13.50
CA LYS A 29 -8.88 13.40 13.75
C LYS A 29 -10.36 13.24 14.09
N LYS A 30 -11.12 12.42 13.35
CA LYS A 30 -12.53 12.11 13.64
C LYS A 30 -12.72 11.43 14.98
N ARG A 31 -11.72 10.72 15.50
CA ARG A 31 -11.72 10.07 16.81
C ARG A 31 -11.31 11.01 17.97
N GLY A 32 -11.13 12.31 17.69
CA GLY A 32 -10.89 13.35 18.69
C GLY A 32 -9.40 13.58 19.01
N HIS A 33 -8.48 13.06 18.22
CA HIS A 33 -7.05 13.39 18.36
C HIS A 33 -6.75 14.74 17.69
N VAL A 34 -5.79 15.47 18.25
CA VAL A 34 -5.20 16.65 17.60
C VAL A 34 -4.13 16.16 16.65
N MET A 35 -4.41 16.29 15.36
CA MET A 35 -3.53 15.79 14.31
C MET A 35 -2.62 16.89 13.76
N ARG A 36 -1.35 16.56 13.58
CA ARG A 36 -0.38 17.38 12.83
C ARG A 36 0.28 16.54 11.75
N VAL A 37 0.63 17.16 10.64
CA VAL A 37 1.41 16.52 9.57
C VAL A 37 2.57 17.40 9.16
N VAL A 38 3.74 16.78 8.97
CA VAL A 38 4.94 17.43 8.45
C VAL A 38 5.29 16.76 7.12
N ALA A 39 5.09 17.47 6.03
CA ALA A 39 5.31 16.97 4.67
C ALA A 39 5.51 18.12 3.66
N PRO A 40 6.04 17.86 2.46
CA PRO A 40 6.01 18.81 1.36
C PRO A 40 4.59 19.07 0.85
N HIS A 41 4.36 20.28 0.35
CA HIS A 41 3.12 20.69 -0.36
C HIS A 41 1.83 20.56 0.45
N VAL A 42 1.91 20.66 1.79
CA VAL A 42 0.71 20.63 2.66
C VAL A 42 0.14 22.03 2.94
N ASP A 43 0.82 23.09 2.55
CA ASP A 43 0.36 24.47 2.64
C ASP A 43 -0.89 24.76 1.80
N ASN A 44 -1.15 23.97 0.76
CA ASN A 44 -2.38 24.01 -0.03
C ASN A 44 -3.56 23.24 0.62
N LEU A 45 -3.32 22.53 1.73
CA LEU A 45 -4.34 21.77 2.47
C LEU A 45 -4.79 22.48 3.75
N GLY A 46 -3.96 23.35 4.31
CA GLY A 46 -4.24 24.10 5.51
C GLY A 46 -3.00 24.80 6.09
N SER A 47 -3.22 25.55 7.15
CA SER A 47 -2.19 26.32 7.87
C SER A 47 -1.50 25.49 8.97
N GLU A 48 -0.42 26.02 9.52
CA GLU A 48 0.23 25.43 10.71
C GLU A 48 -0.69 25.42 11.94
N GLU A 49 -1.59 26.37 12.06
CA GLU A 49 -2.59 26.43 13.14
C GLU A 49 -3.59 25.28 13.04
N GLU A 50 -3.87 24.83 11.81
CA GLU A 50 -4.71 23.67 11.52
C GLU A 50 -3.93 22.34 11.57
N GLY A 51 -2.62 22.39 11.84
CA GLY A 51 -1.76 21.21 11.96
C GLY A 51 -0.97 20.84 10.70
N TYR A 52 -0.90 21.70 9.69
CA TYR A 52 -0.17 21.43 8.43
C TYR A 52 1.16 22.15 8.41
N TYR A 53 2.27 21.43 8.57
CA TYR A 53 3.63 21.95 8.60
C TYR A 53 4.33 21.67 7.28
N ASN A 54 4.42 22.67 6.43
CA ASN A 54 4.94 22.54 5.08
C ASN A 54 6.45 22.50 5.04
N LEU A 55 7.01 21.55 4.28
CA LEU A 55 8.43 21.45 3.97
C LEU A 55 8.68 21.73 2.48
N LYS A 56 9.91 22.10 2.18
CA LYS A 56 10.37 22.15 0.80
C LYS A 56 10.72 20.76 0.31
N GLU A 57 10.51 20.52 -0.99
CA GLU A 57 11.03 19.33 -1.62
C GLU A 57 12.55 19.39 -1.71
N ARG A 58 13.21 18.24 -1.57
CA ARG A 58 14.64 18.06 -1.75
C ARG A 58 14.94 17.67 -3.18
N TYR A 59 15.60 18.56 -3.90
CA TYR A 59 16.12 18.21 -5.22
C TYR A 59 17.43 17.42 -5.09
N ILE A 60 17.47 16.23 -5.69
CA ILE A 60 18.64 15.36 -5.79
C ILE A 60 18.87 15.10 -7.28
N PRO A 61 19.96 15.63 -7.91
CA PRO A 61 20.22 15.45 -9.34
C PRO A 61 20.11 13.98 -9.76
N LEU A 62 19.50 13.73 -10.92
CA LEU A 62 19.20 12.41 -11.50
C LEU A 62 18.16 11.60 -10.71
N VAL A 63 18.20 11.61 -9.36
CA VAL A 63 17.27 10.83 -8.52
C VAL A 63 15.87 11.44 -8.54
N THR A 64 15.77 12.76 -8.38
CA THR A 64 14.46 13.46 -8.34
C THR A 64 13.67 13.27 -9.63
N GLU A 65 14.33 13.32 -10.79
CA GLU A 65 13.65 13.09 -12.07
C GLU A 65 13.10 11.65 -12.22
N ILE A 66 13.83 10.67 -11.69
CA ILE A 66 13.42 9.26 -11.69
C ILE A 66 12.30 9.06 -10.66
N SER A 67 12.45 9.62 -9.47
CA SER A 67 11.47 9.47 -8.38
C SER A 67 10.14 10.14 -8.71
N HIS A 68 10.14 11.32 -9.34
CA HIS A 68 8.92 12.00 -9.80
C HIS A 68 8.14 11.16 -10.81
N LYS A 69 8.82 10.46 -11.74
CA LYS A 69 8.17 9.52 -12.67
C LYS A 69 7.50 8.36 -11.92
N GLN A 70 7.91 8.12 -10.68
CA GLN A 70 7.37 7.08 -9.81
C GLN A 70 6.44 7.66 -8.71
N HIS A 71 6.13 8.96 -8.76
CA HIS A 71 5.34 9.66 -7.74
C HIS A 71 5.94 9.53 -6.32
N ILE A 72 7.26 9.53 -6.23
CA ILE A 72 8.00 9.54 -4.97
C ILE A 72 8.64 10.92 -4.82
N LEU A 73 8.31 11.62 -3.74
CA LEU A 73 8.92 12.87 -3.34
C LEU A 73 9.94 12.62 -2.23
N PHE A 74 10.93 13.48 -2.13
CA PHE A 74 11.84 13.52 -1.00
C PHE A 74 11.75 14.90 -0.35
N ALA A 75 11.40 14.94 0.91
CA ALA A 75 11.35 16.20 1.64
C ALA A 75 12.77 16.67 2.03
N LYS A 76 12.96 17.99 2.04
CA LYS A 76 14.12 18.61 2.67
C LYS A 76 13.77 18.84 4.14
N PRO A 77 14.43 18.13 5.10
CA PRO A 77 14.17 18.35 6.52
C PRO A 77 14.46 19.79 6.92
N ASP A 78 13.60 20.36 7.75
CA ASP A 78 13.80 21.63 8.42
C ASP A 78 13.64 21.41 9.93
N GLU A 79 14.74 21.50 10.69
CA GLU A 79 14.73 21.23 12.14
C GLU A 79 13.85 22.22 12.90
N LYS A 80 13.72 23.47 12.45
CA LYS A 80 12.88 24.49 13.12
C LYS A 80 11.40 24.12 12.98
N ILE A 81 10.99 23.72 11.78
CA ILE A 81 9.61 23.29 11.49
C ILE A 81 9.29 22.01 12.26
N LEU A 82 10.20 21.01 12.25
CA LEU A 82 10.03 19.77 13.01
C LEU A 82 9.89 20.03 14.51
N ARG A 83 10.76 20.85 15.10
CA ARG A 83 10.66 21.22 16.52
C ARG A 83 9.36 21.97 16.85
N LYS A 84 8.89 22.83 15.95
CA LYS A 84 7.61 23.52 16.10
C LYS A 84 6.45 22.53 16.09
N ALA A 85 6.44 21.62 15.11
CA ALA A 85 5.40 20.58 14.99
C ALA A 85 5.38 19.63 16.21
N PHE A 86 6.55 19.31 16.78
CA PHE A 86 6.70 18.35 17.89
C PHE A 86 6.43 18.96 19.26
N LYS A 87 6.38 20.29 19.37
CA LYS A 87 6.11 20.95 20.65
C LYS A 87 4.74 20.54 21.20
N GLY A 88 4.76 19.90 22.39
CA GLY A 88 3.56 19.38 23.04
C GLY A 88 2.90 18.20 22.36
N ALA A 89 3.61 17.51 21.47
CA ALA A 89 3.11 16.26 20.88
C ALA A 89 3.24 15.10 21.88
N ASP A 90 2.24 14.22 21.87
CA ASP A 90 2.25 12.97 22.64
C ASP A 90 2.91 11.84 21.87
N MET A 91 2.84 11.88 20.51
CA MET A 91 3.33 10.82 19.63
C MET A 91 3.79 11.37 18.29
N ILE A 92 4.90 10.83 17.79
CA ILE A 92 5.39 11.05 16.42
C ILE A 92 5.33 9.72 15.66
N HIS A 93 4.76 9.72 14.47
CA HIS A 93 4.68 8.55 13.61
C HIS A 93 5.38 8.83 12.28
N THR A 94 6.48 8.12 12.00
CA THR A 94 7.27 8.21 10.76
C THR A 94 6.90 7.10 9.78
N TYR A 95 6.88 7.40 8.47
CA TYR A 95 6.35 6.47 7.47
C TYR A 95 7.39 5.78 6.60
N LEU A 96 8.53 6.44 6.34
CA LEU A 96 9.55 5.96 5.41
C LEU A 96 10.96 6.02 6.03
N PRO A 97 11.95 5.26 5.54
CA PRO A 97 13.31 5.25 6.11
C PRO A 97 14.23 6.30 5.47
N PHE A 98 13.70 7.48 5.09
CA PHE A 98 14.46 8.50 4.38
C PHE A 98 15.00 9.61 5.30
N LEU A 99 15.55 10.66 4.71
CA LEU A 99 16.26 11.71 5.47
C LEU A 99 15.33 12.51 6.37
N LEU A 100 14.09 12.76 5.93
CA LEU A 100 13.10 13.46 6.74
C LEU A 100 12.83 12.71 8.03
N GLU A 101 12.48 11.44 7.93
CA GLU A 101 12.11 10.62 9.08
C GLU A 101 13.30 10.36 10.00
N LYS A 102 14.51 10.19 9.45
CA LYS A 102 15.74 10.10 10.26
C LYS A 102 15.95 11.36 11.09
N THR A 103 15.75 12.53 10.48
CA THR A 103 15.87 13.81 11.18
C THR A 103 14.77 13.97 12.21
N ALA A 104 13.55 13.56 11.88
CA ALA A 104 12.41 13.57 12.80
C ALA A 104 12.68 12.70 14.04
N VAL A 105 13.17 11.48 13.85
CA VAL A 105 13.52 10.57 14.96
C VAL A 105 14.64 11.16 15.82
N LYS A 106 15.67 11.78 15.22
CA LYS A 106 16.73 12.48 15.95
C LYS A 106 16.13 13.57 16.85
N ILE A 107 15.29 14.44 16.29
CA ILE A 107 14.67 15.56 17.03
C ILE A 107 13.67 15.04 18.09
N ALA A 108 12.89 14.01 17.79
CA ALA A 108 11.99 13.38 18.76
C ALA A 108 12.75 12.90 20.01
N ARG A 109 13.91 12.28 19.81
CA ARG A 109 14.80 11.84 20.90
C ARG A 109 15.35 13.01 21.70
N GLU A 110 15.82 14.06 21.04
CA GLU A 110 16.32 15.28 21.71
C GLU A 110 15.22 15.97 22.54
N MET A 111 13.99 16.00 22.01
CA MET A 111 12.83 16.59 22.69
C MET A 111 12.13 15.64 23.66
N GLN A 112 12.58 14.38 23.73
CA GLN A 112 11.99 13.32 24.57
C GLN A 112 10.50 13.09 24.28
N VAL A 113 10.12 13.15 22.99
CA VAL A 113 8.76 12.82 22.54
C VAL A 113 8.72 11.38 22.05
N PRO A 114 7.75 10.54 22.48
CA PRO A 114 7.57 9.17 22.00
C PRO A 114 7.39 9.12 20.48
N TYR A 115 7.93 8.08 19.85
CA TYR A 115 7.80 7.90 18.41
C TYR A 115 7.71 6.43 18.01
N ILE A 116 7.05 6.19 16.88
CA ILE A 116 7.00 4.91 16.19
C ILE A 116 7.38 5.10 14.72
N GLY A 117 7.66 4.00 14.03
CA GLY A 117 7.89 4.01 12.59
C GLY A 117 7.04 2.98 11.88
N SER A 118 6.62 3.29 10.66
CA SER A 118 5.98 2.33 9.75
C SER A 118 6.99 1.75 8.77
N PHE A 119 6.74 0.51 8.33
CA PHE A 119 7.51 -0.13 7.27
C PHE A 119 6.63 -0.28 6.01
N HIS A 120 6.47 0.82 5.26
CA HIS A 120 5.65 0.86 4.05
C HIS A 120 6.43 0.68 2.75
N LEU A 121 7.75 0.75 2.79
CA LEU A 121 8.61 0.60 1.62
C LEU A 121 9.42 -0.69 1.73
N GLN A 122 8.95 -1.72 1.04
CA GLN A 122 9.68 -2.96 0.90
C GLN A 122 10.86 -2.75 -0.07
N PRO A 123 12.10 -3.15 0.28
CA PRO A 123 13.29 -2.98 -0.57
C PRO A 123 13.13 -3.51 -1.99
N GLU A 124 12.37 -4.58 -2.17
CA GLU A 124 12.09 -5.18 -3.47
C GLU A 124 11.34 -4.24 -4.41
N HIS A 125 10.54 -3.29 -3.92
CA HIS A 125 9.96 -2.26 -4.80
C HIS A 125 11.04 -1.41 -5.47
N ILE A 126 12.13 -1.13 -4.77
CA ILE A 126 13.27 -0.38 -5.34
C ILE A 126 14.00 -1.25 -6.36
N SER A 127 14.37 -2.46 -5.98
CA SER A 127 15.18 -3.35 -6.83
C SER A 127 14.45 -3.77 -8.11
N TYR A 128 13.15 -4.06 -8.06
CA TYR A 128 12.35 -4.38 -9.24
C TYR A 128 12.25 -3.18 -10.20
N ASN A 129 12.08 -1.97 -9.69
CA ASN A 129 12.04 -0.76 -10.51
C ASN A 129 13.40 -0.45 -11.14
N MET A 130 14.51 -0.84 -10.50
CA MET A 130 15.86 -0.76 -11.03
C MET A 130 16.23 -1.95 -11.94
N LYS A 131 15.31 -2.91 -12.16
CA LYS A 131 15.55 -4.19 -12.85
C LYS A 131 16.63 -5.07 -12.18
N LEU A 132 16.83 -4.88 -10.89
CA LEU A 132 17.76 -5.64 -10.05
C LEU A 132 17.05 -6.60 -9.09
N GLY A 133 15.72 -6.75 -9.21
CA GLY A 133 14.89 -7.55 -8.32
C GLY A 133 15.25 -9.04 -8.23
N GLN A 134 15.92 -9.57 -9.24
CA GLN A 134 16.42 -10.94 -9.27
C GLN A 134 17.69 -11.17 -8.41
N PHE A 135 18.37 -10.09 -7.99
CA PHE A 135 19.60 -10.19 -7.21
C PHE A 135 19.31 -10.09 -5.71
N SER A 136 19.27 -11.23 -5.04
CA SER A 136 18.98 -11.32 -3.59
C SER A 136 19.97 -10.52 -2.74
N TRP A 137 21.26 -10.49 -3.13
CA TRP A 137 22.28 -9.72 -2.42
C TRP A 137 21.97 -8.22 -2.38
N PHE A 138 21.38 -7.67 -3.46
CA PHE A 138 21.02 -6.25 -3.53
C PHE A 138 19.86 -5.93 -2.58
N ASN A 139 18.84 -6.78 -2.53
CA ASN A 139 17.74 -6.65 -1.57
C ASN A 139 18.25 -6.74 -0.13
N MET A 140 19.14 -7.70 0.17
CA MET A 140 19.76 -7.85 1.49
C MET A 140 20.56 -6.60 1.88
N MET A 141 21.28 -5.98 0.96
CA MET A 141 21.98 -4.72 1.18
C MET A 141 21.01 -3.58 1.51
N LEU A 142 19.88 -3.48 0.81
CA LEU A 142 18.86 -2.47 1.07
C LEU A 142 18.19 -2.67 2.43
N PHE A 143 17.84 -3.91 2.79
CA PHE A 143 17.32 -4.22 4.14
C PHE A 143 18.33 -3.83 5.22
N SER A 144 19.59 -4.20 5.05
CA SER A 144 20.66 -3.83 6.00
C SER A 144 20.83 -2.32 6.12
N TRP A 145 20.75 -1.60 5.00
CA TRP A 145 20.83 -0.15 4.99
C TRP A 145 19.63 0.51 5.69
N PHE A 146 18.40 0.08 5.43
CA PHE A 146 17.21 0.57 6.14
C PHE A 146 17.32 0.31 7.64
N LYS A 147 17.70 -0.93 8.01
CA LYS A 147 17.92 -1.32 9.40
C LYS A 147 18.91 -0.40 10.08
N SER A 148 20.13 -0.31 9.55
CA SER A 148 21.25 0.43 10.19
C SER A 148 21.04 1.94 10.20
N SER A 149 20.37 2.48 9.18
CA SER A 149 20.22 3.91 9.00
C SER A 149 19.01 4.52 9.69
N HIS A 150 17.94 3.74 9.92
CA HIS A 150 16.68 4.24 10.46
C HIS A 150 16.06 3.30 11.50
N TYR A 151 15.72 2.06 11.15
CA TYR A 151 14.94 1.19 12.03
C TYR A 151 15.67 0.72 13.28
N ARG A 152 17.01 0.81 13.33
CA ARG A 152 17.78 0.59 14.57
C ARG A 152 17.42 1.52 15.72
N TYR A 153 16.70 2.59 15.45
CA TYR A 153 16.23 3.56 16.45
C TYR A 153 14.74 3.44 16.74
N ILE A 154 14.02 2.56 16.02
CA ILE A 154 12.56 2.41 16.11
C ILE A 154 12.25 1.19 16.97
N HIS A 155 11.61 1.41 18.12
CA HIS A 155 11.24 0.35 19.05
C HIS A 155 9.86 -0.25 18.77
N HIS A 156 8.96 0.50 18.16
CA HIS A 156 7.62 0.08 17.75
C HIS A 156 7.47 0.28 16.24
N ILE A 157 7.31 -0.81 15.49
CA ILE A 157 7.25 -0.79 14.02
C ILE A 157 5.87 -1.23 13.58
N HIS A 158 5.12 -0.32 12.95
CA HIS A 158 3.89 -0.64 12.23
C HIS A 158 4.23 -1.30 10.90
N CYS A 159 3.71 -2.50 10.68
CA CYS A 159 3.86 -3.29 9.46
C CYS A 159 2.48 -3.47 8.82
N PRO A 160 2.30 -3.20 7.51
CA PRO A 160 0.97 -3.27 6.88
C PRO A 160 0.43 -4.70 6.73
N SER A 161 1.25 -5.72 7.00
CA SER A 161 0.85 -7.13 6.90
C SER A 161 1.72 -8.03 7.78
N LYS A 162 1.23 -9.24 8.06
CA LYS A 162 2.04 -10.30 8.71
C LYS A 162 3.27 -10.66 7.88
N PHE A 163 3.14 -10.68 6.56
CA PHE A 163 4.25 -10.91 5.64
C PHE A 163 5.42 -9.93 5.89
N ILE A 164 5.14 -8.64 6.08
CA ILE A 164 6.19 -7.65 6.39
C ILE A 164 6.80 -7.89 7.78
N VAL A 165 6.02 -8.34 8.76
CA VAL A 165 6.58 -8.75 10.08
C VAL A 165 7.58 -9.88 9.89
N GLU A 166 7.21 -10.94 9.16
CA GLU A 166 8.05 -12.10 8.87
C GLU A 166 9.34 -11.71 8.12
N GLU A 167 9.24 -10.82 7.13
CA GLU A 167 10.43 -10.32 6.43
C GLU A 167 11.36 -9.53 7.36
N LEU A 168 10.82 -8.66 8.24
CA LEU A 168 11.64 -7.92 9.20
C LEU A 168 12.31 -8.85 10.23
N GLU A 169 11.65 -9.94 10.62
CA GLU A 169 12.24 -10.98 11.50
C GLU A 169 13.36 -11.74 10.80
N LYS A 170 13.17 -12.14 9.57
CA LYS A 170 14.17 -12.80 8.73
C LYS A 170 15.45 -11.95 8.58
N TYR A 171 15.31 -10.63 8.47
CA TYR A 171 16.46 -9.71 8.42
C TYR A 171 16.89 -9.19 9.81
N ASN A 172 16.42 -9.82 10.91
CA ASN A 172 16.78 -9.52 12.28
C ASN A 172 16.58 -8.05 12.67
N TYR A 173 15.47 -7.43 12.25
CA TYR A 173 15.10 -6.11 12.75
C TYR A 173 14.69 -6.20 14.22
N GLY A 174 15.24 -5.30 15.04
CA GLY A 174 14.85 -5.18 16.45
C GLY A 174 13.48 -4.54 16.63
N GLY A 175 13.10 -4.38 17.90
CA GLY A 175 11.83 -3.74 18.28
C GLY A 175 10.60 -4.63 18.14
N LYS A 176 9.48 -4.11 18.66
CA LYS A 176 8.16 -4.75 18.55
C LYS A 176 7.56 -4.45 17.19
N LYS A 177 7.03 -5.45 16.52
CA LYS A 177 6.43 -5.35 15.19
C LYS A 177 4.94 -5.63 15.29
N TYR A 178 4.12 -4.77 14.69
CA TYR A 178 2.67 -4.84 14.75
C TYR A 178 2.10 -4.96 13.34
N ALA A 179 1.52 -6.11 13.04
CA ALA A 179 0.83 -6.34 11.77
C ALA A 179 -0.53 -5.65 11.81
N ILE A 180 -0.61 -4.44 11.27
CA ILE A 180 -1.83 -3.64 11.21
C ILE A 180 -2.05 -3.22 9.76
N SER A 181 -3.17 -3.64 9.17
CA SER A 181 -3.54 -3.25 7.80
C SER A 181 -3.61 -1.73 7.65
N ASN A 182 -3.30 -1.23 6.47
CA ASN A 182 -3.56 0.17 6.11
C ASN A 182 -5.06 0.48 6.01
N GLY A 183 -5.88 -0.56 5.96
CA GLY A 183 -7.31 -0.45 5.79
C GLY A 183 -7.73 0.01 4.41
N PHE A 184 -8.90 -0.37 3.99
CA PHE A 184 -9.52 0.18 2.78
C PHE A 184 -10.45 1.34 3.13
N ASP A 185 -10.71 2.21 2.16
CA ASP A 185 -11.61 3.34 2.34
C ASP A 185 -13.05 2.85 2.64
N PRO A 186 -13.71 3.35 3.70
CA PRO A 186 -15.06 2.93 4.07
C PRO A 186 -16.09 3.00 2.94
N MET A 187 -15.88 3.85 1.94
CA MET A 187 -16.78 3.93 0.77
C MET A 187 -16.87 2.63 -0.03
N PHE A 188 -15.84 1.76 0.02
CA PHE A 188 -15.85 0.45 -0.65
C PHE A 188 -16.53 -0.64 0.19
N LYS A 189 -16.94 -0.35 1.43
CA LYS A 189 -17.61 -1.33 2.28
C LYS A 189 -18.94 -1.73 1.67
N CYS A 190 -19.09 -3.00 1.35
CA CYS A 190 -20.33 -3.59 0.86
C CYS A 190 -20.80 -4.68 1.83
N GLU A 191 -21.97 -4.52 2.41
CA GLU A 191 -22.54 -5.54 3.32
C GLU A 191 -23.24 -6.66 2.53
N HIS A 192 -23.76 -6.33 1.36
CA HIS A 192 -24.48 -7.28 0.50
C HIS A 192 -24.09 -7.07 -0.96
N PRO A 193 -23.15 -7.86 -1.50
CA PRO A 193 -22.81 -7.80 -2.92
C PRO A 193 -24.03 -7.99 -3.82
N GLN A 194 -24.23 -7.07 -4.77
CA GLN A 194 -25.37 -7.15 -5.69
C GLN A 194 -25.10 -8.23 -6.74
N LYS A 195 -25.71 -9.39 -6.58
CA LYS A 195 -25.52 -10.58 -7.40
C LYS A 195 -25.77 -10.40 -8.92
N SER A 196 -26.64 -9.48 -9.31
CA SER A 196 -27.13 -9.40 -10.69
C SER A 196 -26.22 -8.66 -11.67
N LEU A 197 -25.27 -7.83 -11.19
CA LEU A 197 -24.45 -6.99 -12.06
C LEU A 197 -23.18 -7.70 -12.58
N PHE A 198 -22.77 -8.81 -11.94
CA PHE A 198 -21.51 -9.48 -12.23
C PHE A 198 -21.57 -10.56 -13.34
N ASP A 199 -22.76 -10.85 -13.86
CA ASP A 199 -23.02 -12.06 -14.68
C ASP A 199 -23.36 -11.78 -16.15
N THR A 200 -23.22 -10.55 -16.59
CA THR A 200 -23.50 -10.21 -18.00
C THR A 200 -22.22 -10.18 -18.83
N THR A 201 -22.27 -10.74 -20.03
CA THR A 201 -21.22 -10.51 -21.03
C THR A 201 -21.29 -9.07 -21.54
N PRO A 202 -20.17 -8.39 -21.75
CA PRO A 202 -18.80 -8.90 -21.57
C PRO A 202 -18.40 -9.03 -20.09
N PHE A 203 -17.64 -10.09 -19.77
CA PHE A 203 -17.01 -10.27 -18.46
C PHE A 203 -15.95 -9.18 -18.24
N LYS A 204 -16.11 -8.39 -17.21
CA LYS A 204 -15.14 -7.35 -16.86
C LYS A 204 -14.16 -7.85 -15.80
N ILE A 205 -12.87 -7.79 -16.10
CA ILE A 205 -11.80 -8.16 -15.19
C ILE A 205 -11.00 -6.89 -14.87
N ALA A 206 -11.03 -6.44 -13.61
CA ALA A 206 -10.31 -5.26 -13.20
C ALA A 206 -8.93 -5.61 -12.64
N MET A 207 -7.97 -4.72 -12.87
CA MET A 207 -6.71 -4.64 -12.16
C MET A 207 -6.38 -3.16 -11.92
N VAL A 208 -6.13 -2.81 -10.67
CA VAL A 208 -5.86 -1.44 -10.25
C VAL A 208 -4.43 -1.33 -9.71
N GLY A 209 -3.70 -0.32 -10.16
CA GLY A 209 -2.36 -0.07 -9.70
C GLY A 209 -1.46 0.62 -10.72
N ARG A 210 -0.29 1.05 -10.26
CA ARG A 210 0.70 1.69 -11.11
C ARG A 210 1.13 0.77 -12.25
N TYR A 211 1.29 1.30 -13.45
CA TYR A 211 1.80 0.53 -14.60
C TYR A 211 3.33 0.42 -14.49
N SER A 212 3.78 -0.65 -13.89
CA SER A 212 5.18 -0.87 -13.55
C SER A 212 5.55 -2.35 -13.55
N ASN A 213 6.86 -2.62 -13.60
CA ASN A 213 7.35 -3.97 -13.74
C ASN A 213 6.94 -4.90 -12.58
N GLU A 214 6.94 -4.40 -11.36
CA GLU A 214 6.54 -5.17 -10.18
C GLU A 214 5.04 -5.53 -10.17
N LYS A 215 4.18 -4.70 -10.78
CA LYS A 215 2.72 -4.95 -10.87
C LYS A 215 2.36 -5.95 -11.97
N ASN A 216 3.20 -6.08 -13.00
CA ASN A 216 3.16 -7.13 -14.01
C ASN A 216 1.82 -7.29 -14.77
N GLN A 217 1.20 -6.17 -15.19
CA GLN A 217 -0.02 -6.19 -16.01
C GLN A 217 0.13 -7.01 -17.29
N SER A 218 1.37 -7.16 -17.77
CA SER A 218 1.68 -7.93 -18.98
C SER A 218 1.25 -9.41 -18.87
N VAL A 219 1.35 -10.00 -17.68
CA VAL A 219 0.93 -11.40 -17.45
C VAL A 219 -0.59 -11.54 -17.57
N LEU A 220 -1.36 -10.56 -17.06
CA LEU A 220 -2.82 -10.57 -17.19
C LEU A 220 -3.25 -10.44 -18.66
N ILE A 221 -2.65 -9.51 -19.40
CA ILE A 221 -2.96 -9.36 -20.84
C ILE A 221 -2.67 -10.66 -21.60
N LYS A 222 -1.55 -11.32 -21.32
CA LYS A 222 -1.21 -12.62 -21.92
C LYS A 222 -2.18 -13.73 -21.50
N ALA A 223 -2.60 -13.74 -20.23
CA ALA A 223 -3.55 -14.72 -19.73
C ALA A 223 -4.91 -14.62 -20.42
N VAL A 224 -5.44 -13.39 -20.55
CA VAL A 224 -6.69 -13.17 -21.29
C VAL A 224 -6.55 -13.53 -22.77
N ALA A 225 -5.39 -13.28 -23.38
CA ALA A 225 -5.14 -13.71 -24.76
C ALA A 225 -5.19 -15.26 -24.95
N LEU A 226 -4.94 -16.03 -23.89
CA LEU A 226 -4.95 -17.49 -23.85
C LEU A 226 -6.32 -18.04 -23.40
N SER A 227 -7.18 -17.23 -22.80
CA SER A 227 -8.48 -17.64 -22.28
C SER A 227 -9.43 -18.09 -23.38
N ARG A 228 -10.24 -19.10 -23.10
CA ARG A 228 -11.36 -19.55 -23.95
C ARG A 228 -12.42 -18.45 -24.13
N TYR A 229 -12.52 -17.55 -23.15
CA TYR A 229 -13.44 -16.42 -23.13
C TYR A 229 -12.83 -15.11 -23.62
N LYS A 230 -11.70 -15.17 -24.34
CA LYS A 230 -10.97 -13.96 -24.81
C LYS A 230 -11.88 -12.93 -25.49
N GLN A 231 -12.84 -13.37 -26.30
CA GLN A 231 -13.73 -12.48 -27.06
C GLN A 231 -14.79 -11.81 -26.17
N ASP A 232 -15.13 -12.45 -25.06
CA ASP A 232 -16.16 -12.03 -24.10
C ASP A 232 -15.58 -11.28 -22.90
N ILE A 233 -14.24 -11.18 -22.80
CA ILE A 233 -13.57 -10.46 -21.71
C ILE A 233 -13.20 -9.05 -22.13
N VAL A 234 -13.46 -8.09 -21.24
CA VAL A 234 -12.90 -6.73 -21.27
C VAL A 234 -12.03 -6.52 -20.04
N LEU A 235 -10.74 -6.24 -20.26
CA LEU A 235 -9.83 -5.85 -19.19
C LEU A 235 -10.00 -4.39 -18.84
N LEU A 236 -10.11 -4.08 -17.54
CA LEU A 236 -10.14 -2.73 -16.98
C LEU A 236 -8.83 -2.50 -16.22
N LEU A 237 -7.82 -1.99 -16.91
CA LEU A 237 -6.53 -1.64 -16.29
C LEU A 237 -6.57 -0.18 -15.85
N LYS A 238 -6.72 0.05 -14.54
CA LYS A 238 -6.86 1.40 -13.98
C LYS A 238 -5.61 1.81 -13.22
N GLY A 239 -4.97 2.87 -13.71
CA GLY A 239 -3.73 3.41 -13.16
C GLY A 239 -2.94 4.25 -14.15
N LYS A 240 -1.73 4.63 -13.75
CA LYS A 240 -0.73 5.31 -14.57
C LYS A 240 0.65 4.75 -14.24
N GLY A 241 1.62 4.91 -15.12
CA GLY A 241 2.98 4.50 -14.80
C GLY A 241 3.91 4.37 -16.01
N PRO A 242 5.20 4.10 -15.77
CA PRO A 242 6.22 4.09 -16.82
C PRO A 242 6.00 3.03 -17.90
N ASP A 243 5.34 1.92 -17.58
CA ASP A 243 5.11 0.82 -18.53
C ASP A 243 3.84 1.00 -19.39
N GLU A 244 3.12 2.13 -19.30
CA GLU A 244 1.84 2.35 -19.97
C GLU A 244 1.91 2.10 -21.49
N LYS A 245 2.89 2.67 -22.17
CA LYS A 245 3.08 2.48 -23.62
C LYS A 245 3.30 1.02 -23.98
N LYS A 246 4.11 0.32 -23.18
CA LYS A 246 4.45 -1.09 -23.38
C LYS A 246 3.24 -2.01 -23.23
N ILE A 247 2.42 -1.81 -22.18
CA ILE A 247 1.25 -2.66 -21.95
C ILE A 247 0.13 -2.39 -22.95
N LYS A 248 -0.06 -1.13 -23.38
CA LYS A 248 -1.00 -0.79 -24.47
C LYS A 248 -0.64 -1.49 -25.79
N LEU A 249 0.63 -1.42 -26.18
CA LEU A 249 1.12 -2.12 -27.38
C LEU A 249 0.96 -3.64 -27.26
N LEU A 250 1.18 -4.22 -26.09
CA LEU A 250 1.00 -5.65 -25.86
C LEU A 250 -0.48 -6.06 -26.01
N ALA A 251 -1.41 -5.32 -25.41
CA ALA A 251 -2.83 -5.58 -25.52
C ALA A 251 -3.31 -5.52 -26.98
N GLN A 252 -2.87 -4.50 -27.72
CA GLN A 252 -3.16 -4.36 -29.15
C GLN A 252 -2.60 -5.52 -29.97
N LYS A 253 -1.32 -5.87 -29.75
CA LYS A 253 -0.66 -7.00 -30.48
C LYS A 253 -1.36 -8.33 -30.25
N LEU A 254 -1.87 -8.55 -29.03
CA LEU A 254 -2.55 -9.81 -28.69
C LEU A 254 -4.06 -9.76 -28.94
N GLY A 255 -4.60 -8.65 -29.41
CA GLY A 255 -6.03 -8.48 -29.70
C GLY A 255 -6.90 -8.65 -28.44
N VAL A 256 -6.45 -8.13 -27.30
CA VAL A 256 -7.19 -8.16 -26.02
C VAL A 256 -7.92 -6.84 -25.83
N LYS A 257 -9.25 -6.89 -25.71
CA LYS A 257 -10.07 -5.71 -25.42
C LYS A 257 -9.69 -5.15 -24.05
N THR A 258 -9.13 -3.94 -24.00
CA THR A 258 -8.61 -3.36 -22.76
C THR A 258 -8.94 -1.87 -22.66
N GLU A 259 -9.50 -1.45 -21.55
CA GLU A 259 -9.68 -0.05 -21.17
C GLU A 259 -8.59 0.37 -20.20
N PHE A 260 -7.88 1.42 -20.57
CA PHE A 260 -6.80 2.01 -19.77
C PHE A 260 -7.24 3.35 -19.18
N GLY A 261 -6.55 3.79 -18.14
CA GLY A 261 -6.66 5.14 -17.61
C GLY A 261 -6.66 5.19 -16.08
N PHE A 262 -6.45 6.38 -15.56
CA PHE A 262 -6.54 6.68 -14.14
C PHE A 262 -7.96 7.14 -13.81
N VAL A 263 -8.47 6.70 -12.67
CA VAL A 263 -9.79 7.05 -12.15
C VAL A 263 -9.67 7.47 -10.69
N ASN A 264 -10.58 8.32 -10.22
CA ASN A 264 -10.69 8.63 -8.80
C ASN A 264 -11.41 7.52 -8.03
N SER A 265 -11.46 7.60 -6.69
CA SER A 265 -12.04 6.55 -5.84
C SER A 265 -13.53 6.33 -6.08
N ASN A 266 -14.31 7.38 -6.37
CA ASN A 266 -15.76 7.24 -6.66
C ASN A 266 -15.97 6.50 -7.98
N GLU A 267 -15.24 6.89 -9.02
CA GLU A 267 -15.28 6.22 -10.33
C GLU A 267 -14.79 4.77 -10.21
N LEU A 268 -13.76 4.52 -9.40
CA LEU A 268 -13.25 3.17 -9.16
C LEU A 268 -14.31 2.29 -8.50
N LEU A 269 -15.01 2.78 -7.49
CA LEU A 269 -16.09 2.05 -6.83
C LEU A 269 -17.16 1.62 -7.83
N GLU A 270 -17.62 2.56 -8.69
CA GLU A 270 -18.64 2.23 -9.71
C GLU A 270 -18.13 1.23 -10.76
N ILE A 271 -16.87 1.34 -11.16
CA ILE A 271 -16.24 0.36 -12.05
C ILE A 271 -16.19 -1.02 -11.37
N LEU A 272 -15.70 -1.12 -10.14
CA LEU A 272 -15.58 -2.38 -9.41
C LEU A 272 -16.95 -3.06 -9.27
N LYS A 273 -18.02 -2.33 -8.98
CA LYS A 273 -19.37 -2.86 -8.89
C LYS A 273 -19.85 -3.54 -10.20
N THR A 274 -19.20 -3.29 -11.32
CA THR A 274 -19.56 -3.93 -12.61
C THR A 274 -18.61 -5.07 -13.00
N CYS A 275 -17.59 -5.37 -12.18
CA CYS A 275 -16.56 -6.35 -12.51
C CYS A 275 -16.95 -7.77 -12.09
N THR A 276 -16.64 -8.73 -12.95
CA THR A 276 -16.83 -10.17 -12.68
C THR A 276 -15.72 -10.73 -11.81
N LEU A 277 -14.48 -10.33 -12.08
CA LEU A 277 -13.27 -10.75 -11.35
C LEU A 277 -12.34 -9.57 -11.13
N TYR A 278 -11.49 -9.70 -10.12
CA TYR A 278 -10.35 -8.82 -9.90
C TYR A 278 -9.06 -9.62 -10.08
N ALA A 279 -8.11 -9.14 -10.86
CA ALA A 279 -6.81 -9.79 -11.00
C ALA A 279 -5.73 -8.98 -10.28
N HIS A 280 -4.87 -9.65 -9.53
CA HIS A 280 -3.72 -9.03 -8.88
C HIS A 280 -2.43 -9.78 -9.23
N THR A 281 -1.72 -9.29 -10.23
CA THR A 281 -0.56 -9.98 -10.81
C THR A 281 0.78 -9.49 -10.27
N ALA A 282 0.76 -8.65 -9.23
CA ALA A 282 1.96 -8.07 -8.67
C ALA A 282 2.90 -9.13 -8.07
N ASN A 283 4.19 -9.01 -8.42
CA ASN A 283 5.24 -9.84 -7.84
C ASN A 283 5.68 -9.33 -6.46
N VAL A 284 5.54 -8.04 -6.19
CA VAL A 284 5.96 -7.40 -4.94
C VAL A 284 4.82 -6.52 -4.41
N GLU A 285 4.40 -6.77 -3.17
CA GLU A 285 3.40 -5.99 -2.45
C GLU A 285 3.59 -6.10 -0.94
N SER A 286 3.57 -4.98 -0.26
CA SER A 286 3.56 -4.97 1.20
C SER A 286 2.16 -5.20 1.80
N GLU A 287 1.08 -4.93 1.04
CA GLU A 287 -0.31 -5.26 1.42
C GLU A 287 -1.26 -5.40 0.22
N ALA A 288 -1.32 -4.43 -0.70
CA ALA A 288 -2.24 -4.32 -1.83
C ALA A 288 -3.66 -3.81 -1.48
N ILE A 289 -3.77 -2.55 -1.08
CA ILE A 289 -5.04 -1.89 -0.74
C ILE A 289 -6.08 -2.01 -1.89
N ALA A 290 -5.67 -1.89 -3.15
CA ALA A 290 -6.56 -2.03 -4.29
C ALA A 290 -7.22 -3.43 -4.39
N CYS A 291 -6.53 -4.49 -3.94
CA CYS A 291 -7.12 -5.81 -3.82
C CYS A 291 -8.14 -5.86 -2.67
N LEU A 292 -7.83 -5.23 -1.54
CA LEU A 292 -8.78 -5.10 -0.42
C LEU A 292 -10.04 -4.33 -0.83
N GLU A 293 -9.90 -3.25 -1.57
CA GLU A 293 -11.03 -2.46 -2.10
C GLU A 293 -11.89 -3.33 -3.04
N ALA A 294 -11.29 -4.15 -3.89
CA ALA A 294 -12.03 -5.05 -4.77
C ALA A 294 -12.79 -6.15 -4.00
N ILE A 295 -12.14 -6.82 -3.05
CA ILE A 295 -12.81 -7.88 -2.27
C ILE A 295 -13.86 -7.32 -1.32
N SER A 296 -13.71 -6.08 -0.86
CA SER A 296 -14.70 -5.43 0.02
C SER A 296 -16.03 -5.15 -0.68
N VAL A 297 -16.03 -4.96 -2.00
CA VAL A 297 -17.26 -4.88 -2.80
C VAL A 297 -17.76 -6.26 -3.27
N GLY A 298 -17.11 -7.35 -2.84
CA GLY A 298 -17.54 -8.71 -3.11
C GLY A 298 -17.02 -9.29 -4.42
N ILE A 299 -15.93 -8.78 -5.00
CA ILE A 299 -15.36 -9.36 -6.22
C ILE A 299 -14.38 -10.48 -5.83
N VAL A 300 -14.51 -11.64 -6.51
CA VAL A 300 -13.54 -12.73 -6.35
C VAL A 300 -12.20 -12.33 -6.99
N PRO A 301 -11.10 -12.36 -6.22
CA PRO A 301 -9.79 -12.04 -6.76
C PRO A 301 -9.09 -13.26 -7.33
N VAL A 302 -8.23 -13.06 -8.35
CA VAL A 302 -7.22 -14.02 -8.79
C VAL A 302 -5.85 -13.39 -8.59
N ILE A 303 -5.06 -13.94 -7.67
CA ILE A 303 -3.89 -13.32 -7.06
C ILE A 303 -2.63 -14.12 -7.39
N ALA A 304 -1.53 -13.44 -7.73
CA ALA A 304 -0.23 -14.09 -7.87
C ALA A 304 0.27 -14.62 -6.50
N ASN A 305 0.57 -15.91 -6.42
CA ASN A 305 1.13 -16.54 -5.23
C ASN A 305 2.64 -16.22 -5.10
N SER A 306 2.98 -14.94 -5.14
CA SER A 306 4.39 -14.51 -5.08
C SER A 306 4.93 -14.58 -3.64
N PRO A 307 6.14 -15.13 -3.44
CA PRO A 307 6.78 -15.14 -2.12
C PRO A 307 7.21 -13.75 -1.64
N LEU A 308 7.19 -12.73 -2.52
CA LEU A 308 7.53 -11.34 -2.19
C LEU A 308 6.29 -10.44 -2.05
N SER A 309 5.10 -11.04 -1.97
CA SER A 309 3.84 -10.30 -1.94
C SER A 309 2.96 -10.73 -0.78
N ALA A 310 2.52 -9.76 0.01
CA ALA A 310 1.53 -9.99 1.07
C ALA A 310 0.13 -10.30 0.52
N THR A 311 -0.15 -10.00 -0.75
CA THR A 311 -1.51 -10.07 -1.31
C THR A 311 -2.11 -11.48 -1.25
N ARG A 312 -1.25 -12.53 -1.30
CA ARG A 312 -1.70 -13.92 -1.17
C ARG A 312 -2.49 -14.20 0.11
N GLN A 313 -2.30 -13.40 1.18
CA GLN A 313 -3.05 -13.54 2.43
C GLN A 313 -4.55 -13.27 2.27
N PHE A 314 -4.97 -12.61 1.21
CA PHE A 314 -6.37 -12.30 0.92
C PHE A 314 -7.08 -13.41 0.15
N ALA A 315 -6.36 -14.41 -0.36
CA ALA A 315 -6.98 -15.56 -1.01
C ALA A 315 -7.64 -16.47 0.03
N LEU A 316 -8.94 -16.65 -0.08
CA LEU A 316 -9.71 -17.56 0.78
C LEU A 316 -9.72 -18.99 0.23
N ASP A 317 -9.26 -19.18 -1.01
CA ASP A 317 -9.28 -20.44 -1.72
C ASP A 317 -8.09 -20.53 -2.67
N GLU A 318 -7.48 -21.71 -2.81
CA GLU A 318 -6.35 -21.92 -3.71
C GLU A 318 -6.68 -21.71 -5.18
N ARG A 319 -7.95 -21.79 -5.55
CA ARG A 319 -8.42 -21.47 -6.89
C ARG A 319 -8.26 -19.98 -7.22
N SER A 320 -8.15 -19.13 -6.22
CA SER A 320 -7.83 -17.70 -6.35
C SER A 320 -6.34 -17.42 -6.43
N LEU A 321 -5.48 -18.42 -6.30
CA LEU A 321 -4.03 -18.28 -6.42
C LEU A 321 -3.52 -18.85 -7.74
N PHE A 322 -2.64 -18.11 -8.42
CA PHE A 322 -1.93 -18.58 -9.61
C PHE A 322 -0.41 -18.44 -9.45
N GLU A 323 0.34 -19.28 -10.16
CA GLU A 323 1.81 -19.26 -10.16
C GLU A 323 2.34 -17.92 -10.73
N PRO A 324 3.22 -17.21 -10.02
CA PRO A 324 3.75 -15.92 -10.45
C PRO A 324 4.36 -15.97 -11.85
N ASN A 325 4.06 -14.96 -12.66
CA ASN A 325 4.52 -14.85 -14.06
C ASN A 325 3.98 -15.93 -15.02
N ASN A 326 3.12 -16.84 -14.58
CA ASN A 326 2.54 -17.90 -15.40
C ASN A 326 1.18 -17.48 -15.99
N ALA A 327 1.20 -16.98 -17.23
CA ALA A 327 0.00 -16.56 -17.94
C ALA A 327 -0.97 -17.72 -18.24
N LYS A 328 -0.47 -18.96 -18.40
CA LYS A 328 -1.33 -20.13 -18.65
C LYS A 328 -2.12 -20.50 -17.41
N ASP A 329 -1.46 -20.52 -16.27
CA ASP A 329 -2.12 -20.84 -14.99
C ASP A 329 -3.15 -19.74 -14.64
N LEU A 330 -2.79 -18.46 -14.78
CA LEU A 330 -3.72 -17.35 -14.61
C LEU A 330 -4.93 -17.46 -15.54
N SER A 331 -4.72 -17.82 -16.81
CA SER A 331 -5.80 -18.05 -17.77
C SER A 331 -6.74 -19.17 -17.30
N ALA A 332 -6.18 -20.30 -16.86
CA ALA A 332 -6.97 -21.43 -16.36
C ALA A 332 -7.81 -21.07 -15.13
N LYS A 333 -7.23 -20.26 -14.18
CA LYS A 333 -7.96 -19.77 -13.01
C LYS A 333 -9.09 -18.81 -13.41
N ILE A 334 -8.83 -17.88 -14.33
CA ILE A 334 -9.86 -16.97 -14.86
C ILE A 334 -11.00 -17.79 -15.49
N ASP A 335 -10.69 -18.71 -16.42
CA ASP A 335 -11.68 -19.53 -17.10
C ASP A 335 -12.52 -20.33 -16.10
N TRP A 336 -11.86 -20.92 -15.10
CA TRP A 336 -12.56 -21.68 -14.06
C TRP A 336 -13.59 -20.83 -13.30
N TRP A 337 -13.20 -19.62 -12.86
CA TRP A 337 -14.10 -18.71 -12.15
C TRP A 337 -15.24 -18.19 -13.05
N LEU A 338 -15.02 -18.02 -14.35
CA LEU A 338 -16.07 -17.63 -15.29
C LEU A 338 -17.09 -18.76 -15.51
N GLU A 339 -16.65 -20.01 -15.56
CA GLU A 339 -17.50 -21.19 -15.75
C GLU A 339 -18.30 -21.55 -14.48
N ASN A 340 -17.73 -21.37 -13.31
CA ASN A 340 -18.34 -21.81 -12.05
C ASN A 340 -19.10 -20.66 -11.35
N LYS A 341 -20.15 -20.19 -12.00
CA LYS A 341 -20.95 -19.04 -11.55
C LYS A 341 -21.46 -19.19 -10.10
N LEU A 342 -22.08 -20.31 -9.74
CA LEU A 342 -22.64 -20.52 -8.40
C LEU A 342 -21.57 -20.46 -7.30
N GLU A 343 -20.41 -21.04 -7.57
CA GLU A 343 -19.30 -21.00 -6.63
C GLU A 343 -18.69 -19.58 -6.54
N ARG A 344 -18.61 -18.86 -7.65
CA ARG A 344 -18.19 -17.47 -7.66
C ARG A 344 -19.14 -16.60 -6.83
N GLU A 345 -20.46 -16.74 -6.98
CA GLU A 345 -21.46 -16.03 -6.18
C GLU A 345 -21.34 -16.33 -4.68
N ARG A 346 -21.11 -17.60 -4.34
CA ARG A 346 -20.84 -18.00 -2.95
C ARG A 346 -19.61 -17.28 -2.40
N MET A 347 -18.50 -17.34 -3.12
CA MET A 347 -17.23 -16.74 -2.71
C MET A 347 -17.26 -15.21 -2.68
N GLN A 348 -18.05 -14.54 -3.49
CA GLN A 348 -18.26 -13.10 -3.41
C GLN A 348 -18.68 -12.65 -2.01
N ASN A 349 -19.64 -13.36 -1.41
CA ASN A 349 -20.08 -13.07 -0.04
C ASN A 349 -18.98 -13.35 0.99
N GLU A 350 -18.24 -14.45 0.83
CA GLU A 350 -17.16 -14.77 1.76
C GLU A 350 -16.00 -13.76 1.67
N TYR A 351 -15.64 -13.31 0.47
CA TYR A 351 -14.65 -12.26 0.29
C TYR A 351 -15.08 -10.93 0.90
N ALA A 352 -16.32 -10.49 0.68
CA ALA A 352 -16.86 -9.26 1.29
C ALA A 352 -16.82 -9.33 2.82
N LYS A 353 -17.20 -10.46 3.42
CA LYS A 353 -17.12 -10.68 4.88
C LYS A 353 -15.68 -10.66 5.37
N SER A 354 -14.75 -11.32 4.66
CA SER A 354 -13.35 -11.36 5.05
C SER A 354 -12.70 -9.98 5.05
N ALA A 355 -13.09 -9.12 4.10
CA ALA A 355 -12.61 -7.76 4.02
C ALA A 355 -12.95 -6.92 5.27
N LEU A 356 -14.00 -7.24 5.99
CA LEU A 356 -14.38 -6.51 7.22
C LEU A 356 -13.31 -6.56 8.30
N ASN A 357 -12.40 -7.53 8.26
CA ASN A 357 -11.25 -7.59 9.16
C ASN A 357 -10.22 -6.49 8.88
N TYR A 358 -10.25 -5.88 7.70
CA TYR A 358 -9.26 -4.93 7.19
C TYR A 358 -9.86 -3.53 6.99
N THR A 359 -10.88 -3.16 7.76
CA THR A 359 -11.44 -1.81 7.67
C THR A 359 -10.47 -0.76 8.22
N LEU A 360 -10.51 0.46 7.67
CA LEU A 360 -9.73 1.58 8.20
C LEU A 360 -10.01 1.82 9.69
N GLU A 361 -11.25 1.67 10.12
CA GLU A 361 -11.63 1.81 11.53
C GLU A 361 -10.89 0.82 12.42
N ASN A 362 -10.88 -0.47 12.06
CA ASN A 362 -10.13 -1.50 12.80
C ASN A 362 -8.64 -1.19 12.85
N SER A 363 -8.08 -0.70 11.74
CA SER A 363 -6.67 -0.33 11.66
C SER A 363 -6.34 0.83 12.59
N VAL A 364 -7.19 1.85 12.63
CA VAL A 364 -7.01 3.03 13.49
C VAL A 364 -7.15 2.65 14.97
N ILE A 365 -8.10 1.80 15.34
CA ILE A 365 -8.23 1.30 16.72
C ILE A 365 -6.97 0.53 17.15
N GLN A 366 -6.38 -0.25 16.25
CA GLN A 366 -5.17 -0.99 16.55
C GLN A 366 -3.94 -0.07 16.68
N ILE A 367 -3.79 0.92 15.80
CA ILE A 367 -2.65 1.84 15.87
C ILE A 367 -2.72 2.75 17.11
N GLU A 368 -3.91 3.14 17.58
CA GLU A 368 -4.07 3.85 18.85
C GLU A 368 -3.50 3.06 20.02
N LYS A 369 -3.75 1.74 20.08
CA LYS A 369 -3.18 0.85 21.10
C LYS A 369 -1.65 0.80 21.04
N VAL A 370 -1.09 0.83 19.83
CA VAL A 370 0.37 0.90 19.64
C VAL A 370 0.92 2.24 20.13
N TYR A 371 0.22 3.35 19.88
CA TYR A 371 0.62 4.66 20.42
C TYR A 371 0.62 4.67 21.95
N GLU A 372 -0.45 4.16 22.57
CA GLU A 372 -0.55 4.07 24.03
C GLU A 372 0.55 3.18 24.62
N GLU A 373 0.85 2.05 23.98
CA GLU A 373 1.94 1.17 24.40
C GLU A 373 3.29 1.86 24.27
N ALA A 374 3.56 2.51 23.15
CA ALA A 374 4.80 3.24 22.93
C ALA A 374 5.00 4.38 23.95
N ILE A 375 3.94 5.15 24.25
CA ILE A 375 3.98 6.21 25.27
C ILE A 375 4.29 5.62 26.65
N ARG A 376 3.67 4.50 27.01
CA ARG A 376 3.89 3.79 28.27
C ARG A 376 5.32 3.26 28.38
N ASP A 377 5.82 2.62 27.32
CA ASP A 377 7.19 2.09 27.28
C ASP A 377 8.22 3.20 27.39
N PHE A 378 8.00 4.34 26.73
CA PHE A 378 8.85 5.53 26.83
C PHE A 378 8.89 6.09 28.27
N LYS A 379 7.73 6.19 28.94
CA LYS A 379 7.65 6.67 30.33
C LYS A 379 8.38 5.75 31.30
N ASN A 380 8.26 4.43 31.10
CA ASN A 380 8.86 3.44 31.97
C ASN A 380 10.38 3.27 31.74
N ASN A 381 10.83 3.42 30.50
CA ASN A 381 12.25 3.29 30.15
C ASN A 381 12.64 4.19 28.95
N PRO A 382 12.92 5.48 29.20
CA PRO A 382 13.34 6.40 28.14
C PRO A 382 14.62 5.97 27.39
N ASN A 383 15.44 5.09 27.97
CA ASN A 383 16.65 4.58 27.30
C ASN A 383 16.35 3.64 26.13
N LEU A 384 15.15 3.03 26.07
CA LEU A 384 14.72 2.20 24.92
C LEU A 384 14.77 2.98 23.60
N PHE A 385 14.61 4.31 23.64
CA PHE A 385 14.63 5.15 22.46
C PHE A 385 16.04 5.58 22.03
N LYS A 386 17.09 5.15 22.74
CA LYS A 386 18.47 5.56 22.40
C LYS A 386 19.05 4.74 21.25
N THR A 387 18.93 3.43 21.27
CA THR A 387 19.37 2.53 20.17
C THR A 387 18.89 1.11 20.46
N LEU A 388 18.42 0.39 19.45
CA LEU A 388 18.28 -1.06 19.49
C LEU A 388 19.63 -1.65 19.06
N SER A 389 20.19 -2.50 19.89
CA SER A 389 21.44 -3.23 19.60
C SER A 389 21.24 -4.24 18.47
#